data_44bb4248e4ea3918556defd694ca7f54
#
_entry.id   44bb4248e4ea3918556defd694ca7f54
#
_cell.length_a   1.000
_cell.length_b   1.000
_cell.length_c   1.000
_cell.angle_alpha   90.00
_cell.angle_beta   90.00
_cell.angle_gamma   90.00
#
_symmetry.space_group_name_H-M   'P 1'
#
loop_
_entity.id
_entity.type
_entity.pdbx_description
1 polymer ?
#
loop_
_entity_poly.entity_id
_entity_poly.type
_entity_poly.pdbx_seq_one_letter_code
_entity_poly.pdbx_strand_id
1 'polypeptide(L)'
;MSRVSYSSAVGSLMYAMVCSRPDLSYAMSLVSKYMANSSKEHWKDIQWIFRYLRGTTNTCLKFGKTDKGLTGYVDLDFAVDLDKRISLTGYVFTIGGCAVSWRATLQPVVVMSTTEAEYMVVAEACKESVWLKIFVC
;
A
#
# COMPACT_ATOMS: atom_id res chain seq x y z
N MET A 1 7.02 28.46 -10.03
CA MET A 1 6.56 27.14 -10.42
C MET A 1 7.60 26.12 -9.98
N SER A 2 7.21 25.16 -9.18
CA SER A 2 8.17 24.19 -8.66
C SER A 2 8.68 23.30 -9.79
N ARG A 3 9.99 23.22 -9.91
CA ARG A 3 10.70 22.34 -10.82
C ARG A 3 10.82 20.89 -10.29
N VAL A 4 9.90 20.49 -9.43
CA VAL A 4 9.91 19.15 -8.85
C VAL A 4 9.38 18.17 -9.88
N SER A 5 10.14 17.14 -10.15
CA SER A 5 9.70 16.07 -11.05
C SER A 5 8.62 15.22 -10.41
N TYR A 6 7.75 14.63 -11.21
CA TYR A 6 6.72 13.69 -10.73
C TYR A 6 7.33 12.55 -9.93
N SER A 7 8.40 11.96 -10.42
CA SER A 7 9.12 10.86 -9.75
C SER A 7 9.66 11.25 -8.37
N SER A 8 10.17 12.49 -8.22
CA SER A 8 10.63 12.99 -6.92
C SER A 8 9.48 13.16 -5.93
N ALA A 9 8.34 13.68 -6.38
CA ALA A 9 7.14 13.82 -5.55
C ALA A 9 6.63 12.45 -5.09
N VAL A 10 6.52 11.49 -6.01
CA VAL A 10 6.13 10.11 -5.69
C VAL A 10 7.12 9.46 -4.72
N GLY A 11 8.41 9.64 -4.92
CA GLY A 11 9.45 9.10 -4.03
C GLY A 11 9.32 9.63 -2.60
N SER A 12 9.07 10.92 -2.43
CA SER A 12 8.84 11.53 -1.11
C SER A 12 7.60 10.97 -0.42
N LEU A 13 6.51 10.80 -1.15
CA LEU A 13 5.27 10.21 -0.63
C LEU A 13 5.44 8.72 -0.29
N MET A 14 6.18 7.96 -1.09
CA MET A 14 6.50 6.57 -0.80
C MET A 14 7.29 6.43 0.48
N TYR A 15 8.25 7.32 0.73
CA TYR A 15 9.00 7.33 1.98
C TYR A 15 8.08 7.56 3.19
N ALA A 16 7.18 8.53 3.12
CA ALA A 16 6.20 8.79 4.16
C ALA A 16 5.28 7.59 4.41
N MET A 17 4.80 6.96 3.34
CA MET A 17 3.94 5.77 3.40
C MET A 17 4.65 4.61 4.09
N VAL A 18 5.88 4.30 3.71
CA VAL A 18 6.65 3.19 4.27
C VAL A 18 6.99 3.43 5.75
N CYS A 19 7.26 4.67 6.14
CA CYS A 19 7.67 4.98 7.51
C CYS A 19 6.51 4.95 8.51
N SER A 20 5.34 5.50 8.16
CA SER A 20 4.29 5.71 9.16
C SER A 20 2.87 5.87 8.64
N ARG A 21 2.64 5.76 7.34
CA ARG A 21 1.35 6.07 6.72
C ARG A 21 0.82 4.91 5.87
N PRO A 22 0.33 3.82 6.51
CA PRO A 22 -0.27 2.68 5.80
C PRO A 22 -1.52 3.04 4.99
N ASP A 23 -2.25 4.08 5.40
CA ASP A 23 -3.42 4.61 4.72
C ASP A 23 -3.13 5.13 3.29
N LEU A 24 -1.88 5.47 3.00
CA LEU A 24 -1.47 5.91 1.66
C LEU A 24 -1.15 4.75 0.70
N SER A 25 -1.07 3.53 1.16
CA SER A 25 -0.58 2.39 0.38
C SER A 25 -1.35 2.19 -0.92
N TYR A 26 -2.67 2.26 -0.88
CA TYR A 26 -3.53 2.13 -2.06
C TYR A 26 -3.27 3.25 -3.07
N ALA A 27 -3.34 4.50 -2.63
CA ALA A 27 -3.12 5.65 -3.49
C ALA A 27 -1.72 5.64 -4.12
N MET A 28 -0.70 5.26 -3.35
CA MET A 28 0.67 5.17 -3.82
C MET A 28 0.87 4.07 -4.86
N SER A 29 0.18 2.94 -4.73
CA SER A 29 0.22 1.87 -5.74
C SER A 29 -0.32 2.33 -7.08
N LEU A 30 -1.32 3.20 -7.08
CA LEU A 30 -1.90 3.76 -8.30
C LEU A 30 -1.00 4.81 -8.95
N VAL A 31 -0.52 5.79 -8.19
CA VAL A 31 0.26 6.90 -8.75
C VAL A 31 1.69 6.51 -9.15
N SER A 32 2.29 5.53 -8.49
CA SER A 32 3.62 5.05 -8.82
C SER A 32 3.69 4.40 -10.20
N LYS A 33 2.59 3.87 -10.69
CA LYS A 33 2.46 3.28 -12.02
C LYS A 33 2.83 4.26 -13.15
N TYR A 34 2.66 5.55 -12.93
CA TYR A 34 2.86 6.58 -13.95
C TYR A 34 4.20 7.33 -13.82
N MET A 35 5.14 6.81 -13.06
CA MET A 35 6.45 7.47 -12.84
C MET A 35 7.25 7.65 -14.14
N ALA A 36 7.14 6.69 -15.07
CA ALA A 36 7.86 6.75 -16.34
C ALA A 36 7.22 7.71 -17.35
N ASN A 37 5.90 7.87 -17.30
CA ASN A 37 5.15 8.72 -18.22
C ASN A 37 3.97 9.38 -17.50
N SER A 38 4.23 10.51 -16.88
CA SER A 38 3.25 11.27 -16.12
C SER A 38 2.53 12.31 -16.98
N SER A 39 1.24 12.48 -16.75
CA SER A 39 0.41 13.54 -17.35
C SER A 39 0.04 14.61 -16.31
N LYS A 40 -0.58 15.68 -16.76
CA LYS A 40 -1.13 16.73 -15.88
C LYS A 40 -2.21 16.21 -14.92
N GLU A 41 -2.94 15.18 -15.35
CA GLU A 41 -3.97 14.54 -14.51
C GLU A 41 -3.34 13.77 -13.35
N HIS A 42 -2.27 13.01 -13.62
CA HIS A 42 -1.52 12.31 -12.59
C HIS A 42 -0.93 13.27 -11.54
N TRP A 43 -0.54 14.49 -11.96
CA TRP A 43 -0.13 15.55 -11.03
C TRP A 43 -1.25 16.00 -10.09
N LYS A 44 -2.49 16.04 -10.57
CA LYS A 44 -3.64 16.35 -9.71
C LYS A 44 -3.82 15.29 -8.63
N ASP A 45 -3.63 14.02 -8.96
CA ASP A 45 -3.71 12.93 -7.99
C ASP A 45 -2.65 13.07 -6.89
N ILE A 46 -1.41 13.41 -7.27
CA ILE A 46 -0.34 13.71 -6.33
C ILE A 46 -0.70 14.88 -5.42
N GLN A 47 -1.26 15.96 -5.98
CA GLN A 47 -1.70 17.11 -5.19
C GLN A 47 -2.80 16.74 -4.19
N TRP A 48 -3.73 15.86 -4.55
CA TRP A 48 -4.74 15.35 -3.63
C TRP A 48 -4.13 14.58 -2.47
N ILE A 49 -3.12 13.75 -2.73
CA ILE A 49 -2.41 13.01 -1.69
C ILE A 49 -1.70 13.99 -0.73
N PHE A 50 -1.02 15.02 -1.25
CA PHE A 50 -0.40 16.05 -0.41
C PHE A 50 -1.42 16.82 0.44
N ARG A 51 -2.58 17.15 -0.11
CA ARG A 51 -3.68 17.78 0.63
C ARG A 51 -4.19 16.87 1.76
N TYR A 52 -4.36 15.59 1.47
CA TYR A 52 -4.76 14.61 2.46
C TYR A 52 -3.73 14.52 3.59
N LEU A 53 -2.45 14.43 3.28
CA LEU A 53 -1.37 14.43 4.28
C LEU A 53 -1.39 15.69 5.13
N ARG A 54 -1.53 16.85 4.51
CA ARG A 54 -1.61 18.13 5.23
C ARG A 54 -2.80 18.19 6.18
N GLY A 55 -3.93 17.63 5.78
CA GLY A 55 -5.15 17.58 6.60
C GLY A 55 -5.09 16.54 7.72
N THR A 56 -4.15 15.59 7.68
CA THR A 56 -4.02 14.48 8.62
C THR A 56 -2.68 14.45 9.37
N THR A 57 -2.06 15.60 9.57
CA THR A 57 -0.76 15.72 10.26
C THR A 57 -0.78 15.21 11.70
N ASN A 58 -1.94 15.22 12.33
CA ASN A 58 -2.13 14.75 13.71
C ASN A 58 -2.35 13.24 13.80
N THR A 59 -2.46 12.54 12.66
CA THR A 59 -2.65 11.09 12.63
C THR A 59 -1.31 10.39 12.82
N CYS A 60 -1.25 9.46 13.75
CA CYS A 60 -0.05 8.68 14.05
C CYS A 60 -0.36 7.22 14.31
N LEU A 61 0.65 6.37 14.17
CA LEU A 61 0.60 4.98 14.61
C LEU A 61 0.83 4.92 16.11
N LYS A 62 -0.13 4.36 16.83
CA LYS A 62 -0.08 4.27 18.30
C LYS A 62 0.27 2.85 18.71
N PHE A 63 1.47 2.66 19.22
CA PHE A 63 1.91 1.39 19.76
C PHE A 63 1.41 1.23 21.20
N GLY A 64 0.63 0.17 21.45
CA GLY A 64 0.09 -0.16 22.76
C GLY A 64 0.70 -1.45 23.32
N LYS A 65 0.70 -1.59 24.64
CA LYS A 65 0.95 -2.87 25.29
C LYS A 65 -0.33 -3.70 25.25
N THR A 66 -0.41 -4.65 24.37
CA THR A 66 -1.45 -5.68 24.40
C THR A 66 -0.81 -7.04 24.23
N ASP A 67 -1.35 -8.04 24.88
CA ASP A 67 -0.89 -9.44 24.77
C ASP A 67 -1.29 -10.09 23.44
N LYS A 68 -1.82 -9.31 22.52
CA LYS A 68 -2.17 -9.78 21.18
C LYS A 68 -0.90 -9.96 20.37
N GLY A 69 -0.69 -11.17 19.88
CA GLY A 69 0.40 -11.51 18.98
C GLY A 69 0.27 -10.88 17.60
N LEU A 70 1.11 -11.35 16.70
CA LEU A 70 1.08 -10.96 15.29
C LEU A 70 -0.25 -11.38 14.63
N THR A 71 -0.97 -10.42 14.07
CA THR A 71 -2.21 -10.64 13.33
C THR A 71 -2.07 -10.05 11.93
N GLY A 72 -2.44 -10.84 10.92
CA GLY A 72 -2.43 -10.41 9.52
C GLY A 72 -3.83 -10.20 8.99
N TYR A 73 -4.00 -9.15 8.20
CA TYR A 73 -5.21 -8.86 7.45
C TYR A 73 -4.86 -8.79 5.98
N VAL A 74 -5.64 -9.43 5.15
CA VAL A 74 -5.48 -9.41 3.69
C VAL A 74 -6.73 -8.87 3.04
N ASP A 75 -6.56 -8.10 1.98
CA ASP A 75 -7.64 -7.55 1.19
C ASP A 75 -7.32 -7.73 -0.29
N LEU A 76 -8.35 -7.99 -1.06
CA LEU A 76 -8.26 -8.18 -2.50
C LEU A 76 -9.35 -7.38 -3.19
N ASP A 77 -8.94 -6.54 -4.11
CA ASP A 77 -9.84 -5.86 -5.02
C ASP A 77 -9.63 -6.41 -6.44
N PHE A 78 -10.58 -7.24 -6.85
CA PHE A 78 -10.51 -7.96 -8.13
C PHE A 78 -10.77 -7.03 -9.31
N ALA A 79 -9.88 -7.07 -10.30
CA ALA A 79 -10.00 -6.33 -11.55
C ALA A 79 -10.20 -4.81 -11.38
N VAL A 80 -9.40 -4.19 -10.52
CA VAL A 80 -9.36 -2.72 -10.35
C VAL A 80 -9.12 -2.01 -11.69
N ASP A 81 -8.26 -2.58 -12.53
CA ASP A 81 -8.08 -2.13 -13.91
C ASP A 81 -8.89 -3.06 -14.81
N LEU A 82 -10.10 -2.62 -15.17
CA LEU A 82 -11.04 -3.40 -16.00
C LEU A 82 -10.48 -3.71 -17.38
N ASP A 83 -9.66 -2.82 -17.94
CA ASP A 83 -9.08 -3.01 -19.25
C ASP A 83 -8.00 -4.09 -19.27
N LYS A 84 -7.19 -4.13 -18.22
CA LYS A 84 -6.07 -5.07 -18.08
C LYS A 84 -6.38 -6.26 -17.17
N ARG A 85 -7.54 -6.29 -16.52
CA ARG A 85 -7.94 -7.30 -15.53
C ARG A 85 -6.87 -7.55 -14.46
N ILE A 86 -6.25 -6.48 -14.00
CA ILE A 86 -5.26 -6.51 -12.93
C ILE A 86 -5.95 -6.29 -11.60
N SER A 87 -5.68 -7.15 -10.65
CA SER A 87 -6.19 -7.06 -9.29
C SER A 87 -5.23 -6.29 -8.39
N LEU A 88 -5.79 -5.58 -7.41
CA LEU A 88 -5.04 -4.97 -6.34
C LEU A 88 -5.02 -5.91 -5.14
N THR A 89 -3.86 -6.13 -4.58
CA THR A 89 -3.69 -6.90 -3.36
C THR A 89 -3.15 -6.02 -2.25
N GLY A 90 -3.65 -6.22 -1.04
CA GLY A 90 -3.17 -5.52 0.12
C GLY A 90 -3.08 -6.42 1.34
N TYR A 91 -2.11 -6.20 2.19
CA TYR A 91 -2.03 -6.81 3.50
C TYR A 91 -1.56 -5.79 4.55
N VAL A 92 -1.99 -6.02 5.77
CA VAL A 92 -1.54 -5.28 6.95
C VAL A 92 -1.27 -6.28 8.06
N PHE A 93 -0.08 -6.25 8.61
CA PHE A 93 0.25 -7.00 9.83
C PHE A 93 0.30 -6.08 11.02
N THR A 94 -0.31 -6.51 12.11
CA THR A 94 -0.38 -5.75 13.37
C THR A 94 0.24 -6.53 14.51
N ILE A 95 0.90 -5.83 15.42
CA ILE A 95 1.36 -6.36 16.70
C ILE A 95 0.81 -5.44 17.78
N GLY A 96 0.09 -6.03 18.73
CA GLY A 96 -0.50 -5.23 19.79
C GLY A 96 -1.54 -4.21 19.30
N GLY A 97 -2.21 -4.51 18.17
CA GLY A 97 -3.20 -3.63 17.58
C GLY A 97 -2.63 -2.48 16.73
N CYS A 98 -1.29 -2.40 16.60
CA CYS A 98 -0.65 -1.38 15.76
C CYS A 98 -0.06 -1.98 14.49
N ALA A 99 -0.26 -1.31 13.35
CA ALA A 99 0.31 -1.72 12.08
C ALA A 99 1.84 -1.66 12.10
N VAL A 100 2.50 -2.75 11.72
CA VAL A 100 3.96 -2.88 11.68
C VAL A 100 4.49 -3.18 10.29
N SER A 101 3.69 -3.81 9.44
CA SER A 101 4.03 -4.07 8.04
C SER A 101 2.76 -3.97 7.19
N TRP A 102 2.86 -3.31 6.06
CA TRP A 102 1.73 -3.12 5.14
C TRP A 102 2.22 -2.99 3.71
N ARG A 103 1.39 -3.42 2.80
CA ARG A 103 1.64 -3.31 1.36
C ARG A 103 0.32 -3.28 0.60
N ALA A 104 0.27 -2.46 -0.45
CA ALA A 104 -0.75 -2.52 -1.47
C ALA A 104 -0.06 -2.54 -2.83
N THR A 105 -0.35 -3.53 -3.66
CA THR A 105 0.35 -3.74 -4.93
C THR A 105 -0.62 -4.24 -5.99
N LEU A 106 -0.48 -3.72 -7.20
CA LEU A 106 -1.14 -4.28 -8.37
C LEU A 106 -0.47 -5.61 -8.72
N GLN A 107 -1.28 -6.63 -8.94
CA GLN A 107 -0.78 -7.94 -9.35
C GLN A 107 -0.12 -7.85 -10.73
N PRO A 108 1.09 -8.40 -10.91
CA PRO A 108 1.77 -8.36 -12.20
C PRO A 108 1.15 -9.30 -13.25
N VAL A 109 0.28 -10.20 -12.82
CA VAL A 109 -0.33 -11.24 -13.66
C VAL A 109 -1.82 -11.01 -13.78
N VAL A 110 -2.34 -11.15 -14.99
CA VAL A 110 -3.78 -11.17 -15.24
C VAL A 110 -4.36 -12.45 -14.68
N VAL A 111 -5.33 -12.32 -13.77
CA VAL A 111 -6.02 -13.46 -13.16
C VAL A 111 -7.37 -13.69 -13.82
N MET A 112 -7.71 -14.96 -14.00
CA MET A 112 -8.93 -15.36 -14.71
C MET A 112 -10.15 -15.47 -13.76
N SER A 113 -9.92 -15.58 -12.46
CA SER A 113 -10.97 -15.74 -11.46
C SER A 113 -10.64 -15.05 -10.13
N THR A 114 -11.68 -14.74 -9.37
CA THR A 114 -11.56 -14.21 -8.00
C THR A 114 -10.81 -15.17 -7.09
N THR A 115 -11.07 -16.48 -7.21
CA THR A 115 -10.40 -17.51 -6.39
C THR A 115 -8.89 -17.54 -6.62
N GLU A 116 -8.44 -17.44 -7.87
CA GLU A 116 -7.02 -17.36 -8.20
C GLU A 116 -6.37 -16.11 -7.61
N ALA A 117 -7.05 -14.97 -7.72
CA ALA A 117 -6.59 -13.72 -7.13
C ALA A 117 -6.48 -13.81 -5.61
N GLU A 118 -7.48 -14.36 -4.93
CA GLU A 118 -7.46 -14.59 -3.48
C GLU A 118 -6.30 -15.50 -3.05
N TYR A 119 -6.07 -16.57 -3.79
CA TYR A 119 -4.94 -17.48 -3.54
C TYR A 119 -3.59 -16.74 -3.62
N MET A 120 -3.39 -15.91 -4.63
CA MET A 120 -2.16 -15.13 -4.81
C MET A 120 -1.93 -14.17 -3.64
N VAL A 121 -2.98 -13.48 -3.17
CA VAL A 121 -2.91 -12.58 -2.01
C VAL A 121 -2.48 -13.33 -0.76
N VAL A 122 -3.14 -14.45 -0.48
CA VAL A 122 -2.84 -15.26 0.70
C VAL A 122 -1.41 -15.81 0.62
N ALA A 123 -0.96 -16.26 -0.54
CA ALA A 123 0.40 -16.74 -0.74
C ALA A 123 1.45 -15.65 -0.45
N GLU A 124 1.21 -14.44 -0.92
CA GLU A 124 2.11 -13.31 -0.66
C GLU A 124 2.11 -12.89 0.81
N ALA A 125 0.94 -12.82 1.43
CA ALA A 125 0.82 -12.54 2.85
C ALA A 125 1.48 -13.62 3.72
N CYS A 126 1.38 -14.89 3.35
CA CYS A 126 2.06 -15.99 4.05
C CYS A 126 3.58 -15.85 4.03
N LYS A 127 4.16 -15.45 2.91
CA LYS A 127 5.61 -15.19 2.82
C LYS A 127 6.04 -14.11 3.81
N GLU A 128 5.30 -13.02 3.86
CA GLU A 128 5.58 -11.92 4.79
C GLU A 128 5.38 -12.37 6.25
N SER A 129 4.36 -13.15 6.54
CA SER A 129 4.10 -13.65 7.91
C SER A 129 5.21 -14.53 8.43
N VAL A 130 5.78 -15.39 7.58
CA VAL A 130 6.92 -16.25 7.93
C VAL A 130 8.13 -15.40 8.29
N TRP A 131 8.41 -14.39 7.47
CA TRP A 131 9.52 -13.47 7.69
C TRP A 131 9.35 -12.69 9.00
N LEU A 132 8.18 -12.08 9.22
CA LEU A 132 7.87 -11.33 10.45
C LEU A 132 7.94 -12.22 11.70
N LYS A 133 7.50 -13.46 11.62
CA LYS A 133 7.56 -14.40 12.73
C LYS A 133 9.00 -14.65 13.21
N ILE A 134 9.95 -14.67 12.31
CA ILE A 134 11.37 -14.82 12.64
C ILE A 134 11.86 -13.61 13.46
N PHE A 135 11.38 -12.42 13.16
CA PHE A 135 11.80 -11.19 13.85
C PHE A 135 11.08 -10.95 15.18
N VAL A 136 9.85 -11.42 15.32
CA VAL A 136 9.00 -11.16 16.49
C VAL A 136 9.13 -12.25 17.55
N CYS A 137 9.49 -13.44 17.15
CA CYS A 137 9.83 -14.54 18.07
C CYS A 137 11.35 -14.62 18.28
#